data_5e22c0907ec73075e99c118e98cd3b3b
#
_entry.id   5e22c0907ec73075e99c118e98cd3b3b
#
_cell.length_a   1.000
_cell.length_b   1.000
_cell.length_c   1.000
_cell.angle_alpha   90.00
_cell.angle_beta   90.00
_cell.angle_gamma   90.00
#
_symmetry.space_group_name_H-M   'P 1'
#
loop_
_entity.id
_entity.type
_entity.pdbx_description
1 polymer ?
#
loop_
_entity_poly.entity_id
_entity_poly.type
_entity_poly.pdbx_seq_one_letter_code
_entity_poly.pdbx_strand_id
1 'polypeptide(L)'
;LIEPIERMAKNMDSVQEKPVYKEIAPFAEKIRTQHENILAAARSRQDFTANVSHELKTPLTAISGYAELIENEMVSHEQGIHFAHEIKRNSERLLSLINDIIRLSELDHSEMPRQYENFDLYEFVKDCAESLQVNAQKQGIRFSYRGSTCMIRGNKDMIRELIDNLVQNAIRYNKEG
;
A
#
# COMPACT_ATOMS: atom_id res chain seq x y z
N LEU A 1 30.60 13.98 35.50
CA LEU A 1 30.11 12.77 34.77
C LEU A 1 28.68 12.96 34.16
N ILE A 2 27.85 13.87 34.67
CA ILE A 2 26.47 14.10 34.25
C ILE A 2 26.39 15.09 33.07
N GLU A 3 27.23 16.12 33.04
CA GLU A 3 27.25 17.18 32.03
C GLU A 3 27.31 16.70 30.54
N PRO A 4 28.11 15.68 30.19
CA PRO A 4 28.15 15.17 28.83
C PRO A 4 26.84 14.50 28.40
N ILE A 5 26.16 13.82 29.33
CA ILE A 5 24.89 13.15 29.07
C ILE A 5 23.76 14.16 28.89
N GLU A 6 23.74 15.23 29.69
CA GLU A 6 22.79 16.34 29.53
C GLU A 6 22.97 17.10 28.23
N ARG A 7 24.22 17.28 27.75
CA ARG A 7 24.50 17.90 26.43
C ARG A 7 24.04 17.00 25.28
N MET A 8 24.22 15.68 25.39
CA MET A 8 23.69 14.71 24.40
C MET A 8 22.17 14.73 24.34
N ALA A 9 21.50 14.84 25.48
CA ALA A 9 20.04 14.89 25.55
C ALA A 9 19.44 16.19 24.99
N LYS A 10 20.19 17.32 25.04
CA LYS A 10 19.74 18.62 24.54
C LYS A 10 20.00 18.86 23.06
N ASN A 11 20.99 18.20 22.46
CA ASN A 11 21.43 18.42 21.08
C ASN A 11 21.75 17.08 20.39
N MET A 12 20.72 16.32 20.03
CA MET A 12 20.94 15.06 19.33
C MET A 12 21.59 15.20 17.96
N ASP A 13 21.42 16.35 17.30
CA ASP A 13 22.04 16.65 16.00
C ASP A 13 23.55 16.95 16.08
N SER A 14 24.05 17.31 17.28
CA SER A 14 25.46 17.69 17.46
C SER A 14 26.38 16.57 17.93
N VAL A 15 25.87 15.34 18.03
CA VAL A 15 26.64 14.16 18.49
C VAL A 15 27.70 13.71 17.48
N GLN A 16 27.80 14.34 16.31
CA GLN A 16 28.74 13.97 15.26
C GLN A 16 30.23 14.26 15.57
N GLU A 17 30.56 15.06 16.58
CA GLU A 17 31.92 15.60 16.61
C GLU A 17 32.90 15.01 17.66
N LYS A 18 32.51 14.28 18.70
CA LYS A 18 33.47 13.58 19.59
C LYS A 18 32.88 12.38 20.29
N PRO A 19 33.48 11.17 20.22
CA PRO A 19 33.08 10.04 21.06
C PRO A 19 33.50 10.33 22.50
N VAL A 20 32.54 10.70 23.35
CA VAL A 20 32.78 11.15 24.72
C VAL A 20 33.30 10.02 25.62
N TYR A 21 32.90 8.77 25.38
CA TYR A 21 33.44 7.58 26.06
C TYR A 21 33.16 6.33 25.18
N LYS A 22 34.14 5.42 25.06
CA LYS A 22 34.03 4.17 24.29
C LYS A 22 32.86 3.29 24.75
N GLU A 23 32.58 3.32 26.06
CA GLU A 23 31.51 2.51 26.64
C GLU A 23 30.10 3.03 26.32
N ILE A 24 29.94 4.34 26.03
CA ILE A 24 28.63 4.96 25.75
C ILE A 24 28.37 5.02 24.24
N ALA A 25 29.39 4.90 23.40
CA ALA A 25 29.27 4.98 21.95
C ALA A 25 28.23 4.02 21.34
N PRO A 26 28.15 2.73 21.73
CA PRO A 26 27.12 1.82 21.21
C PRO A 26 25.70 2.23 21.62
N PHE A 27 25.55 2.84 22.78
CA PHE A 27 24.25 3.29 23.26
C PHE A 27 23.80 4.56 22.54
N ALA A 28 24.70 5.51 22.32
CA ALA A 28 24.45 6.71 21.53
C ALA A 28 24.06 6.35 20.08
N GLU A 29 24.75 5.40 19.46
CA GLU A 29 24.44 4.90 18.12
C GLU A 29 23.04 4.28 18.07
N LYS A 30 22.69 3.45 19.05
CA LYS A 30 21.36 2.85 19.14
C LYS A 30 20.24 3.88 19.28
N ILE A 31 20.45 4.91 20.11
CA ILE A 31 19.48 6.01 20.27
C ILE A 31 19.34 6.78 18.95
N ARG A 32 20.44 7.09 18.26
CA ARG A 32 20.44 7.78 16.98
C ARG A 32 19.64 6.97 15.93
N THR A 33 19.94 5.69 15.79
CA THR A 33 19.23 4.81 14.87
C THR A 33 17.73 4.74 15.18
N GLN A 34 17.37 4.65 16.46
CA GLN A 34 15.96 4.68 16.86
C GLN A 34 15.29 6.01 16.53
N HIS A 35 15.98 7.13 16.75
CA HIS A 35 15.45 8.46 16.42
C HIS A 35 15.27 8.63 14.91
N GLU A 36 16.23 8.22 14.10
CA GLU A 36 16.14 8.23 12.64
C GLU A 36 14.96 7.37 12.15
N ASN A 37 14.75 6.18 12.75
CA ASN A 37 13.63 5.31 12.43
C ASN A 37 12.28 5.95 12.79
N ILE A 38 12.18 6.62 13.93
CA ILE A 38 10.95 7.34 14.34
C ILE A 38 10.66 8.48 13.37
N LEU A 39 11.65 9.26 12.99
CA LEU A 39 11.47 10.35 12.03
C LEU A 39 11.08 9.83 10.65
N ALA A 40 11.68 8.74 10.19
CA ALA A 40 11.33 8.08 8.93
C ALA A 40 9.89 7.57 8.95
N ALA A 41 9.47 6.91 10.03
CA ALA A 41 8.09 6.45 10.21
C ALA A 41 7.09 7.62 10.25
N ALA A 42 7.42 8.72 10.94
CA ALA A 42 6.57 9.90 11.00
C ALA A 42 6.40 10.55 9.60
N ARG A 43 7.46 10.69 8.84
CA ARG A 43 7.42 11.19 7.45
C ARG A 43 6.58 10.27 6.56
N SER A 44 6.82 8.96 6.60
CA SER A 44 6.05 7.99 5.84
C SER A 44 4.55 8.07 6.14
N ARG A 45 4.18 8.25 7.41
CA ARG A 45 2.78 8.42 7.82
C ARG A 45 2.17 9.74 7.30
N GLN A 46 2.96 10.82 7.29
CA GLN A 46 2.52 12.11 6.74
C GLN A 46 2.30 12.02 5.23
N ASP A 47 3.26 11.44 4.50
CA ASP A 47 3.18 11.24 3.06
C ASP A 47 2.00 10.33 2.70
N PHE A 48 1.78 9.25 3.45
CA PHE A 48 0.62 8.37 3.30
C PHE A 48 -0.69 9.16 3.45
N THR A 49 -0.83 9.95 4.51
CA THR A 49 -2.06 10.73 4.76
C THR A 49 -2.32 11.75 3.64
N ALA A 50 -1.27 12.42 3.16
CA ALA A 50 -1.37 13.36 2.05
C ALA A 50 -1.79 12.66 0.76
N ASN A 51 -1.14 11.54 0.42
CA ASN A 51 -1.43 10.76 -0.78
C ASN A 51 -2.86 10.21 -0.76
N VAL A 52 -3.30 9.62 0.36
CA VAL A 52 -4.68 9.14 0.53
C VAL A 52 -5.68 10.26 0.32
N SER A 53 -5.44 11.44 0.91
CA SER A 53 -6.32 12.58 0.76
C SER A 53 -6.45 13.04 -0.70
N HIS A 54 -5.35 13.04 -1.45
CA HIS A 54 -5.35 13.36 -2.87
C HIS A 54 -6.08 12.31 -3.71
N GLU A 55 -5.81 11.01 -3.47
CA GLU A 55 -6.43 9.92 -4.21
C GLU A 55 -7.94 9.79 -3.94
N LEU A 56 -8.41 10.17 -2.75
CA LEU A 56 -9.84 10.23 -2.43
C LEU A 56 -10.52 11.47 -3.02
N LYS A 57 -9.84 12.62 -3.03
CA LYS A 57 -10.42 13.89 -3.50
C LYS A 57 -10.74 13.86 -4.99
N THR A 58 -9.88 13.26 -5.81
CA THR A 58 -10.01 13.24 -7.26
C THR A 58 -11.32 12.58 -7.72
N PRO A 59 -11.62 11.31 -7.37
CA PRO A 59 -12.88 10.68 -7.77
C PRO A 59 -14.10 11.35 -7.13
N LEU A 60 -13.98 11.85 -5.90
CA LEU A 60 -15.08 12.55 -5.22
C LEU A 60 -15.45 13.85 -5.95
N THR A 61 -14.44 14.62 -6.38
CA THR A 61 -14.67 15.85 -7.17
C THR A 61 -15.35 15.52 -8.50
N ALA A 62 -14.94 14.44 -9.19
CA ALA A 62 -15.56 14.00 -10.43
C ALA A 62 -17.03 13.59 -10.22
N ILE A 63 -17.33 12.81 -9.16
CA ILE A 63 -18.68 12.42 -8.78
C ILE A 63 -19.55 13.65 -8.56
N SER A 64 -19.07 14.60 -7.73
CA SER A 64 -19.81 15.83 -7.42
C SER A 64 -20.06 16.67 -8.68
N GLY A 65 -19.04 16.85 -9.52
CA GLY A 65 -19.18 17.63 -10.75
C GLY A 65 -20.17 17.03 -11.75
N TYR A 66 -20.13 15.71 -11.97
CA TYR A 66 -21.12 15.05 -12.85
C TYR A 66 -22.53 15.09 -12.27
N ALA A 67 -22.68 14.94 -10.95
CA ALA A 67 -23.97 15.02 -10.28
C ALA A 67 -24.56 16.43 -10.42
N GLU A 68 -23.76 17.47 -10.22
CA GLU A 68 -24.17 18.87 -10.35
C GLU A 68 -24.63 19.21 -11.79
N LEU A 69 -23.93 18.70 -12.81
CA LEU A 69 -24.32 18.90 -14.21
C LEU A 69 -25.66 18.23 -14.53
N ILE A 70 -25.94 17.05 -13.94
CA ILE A 70 -27.23 16.36 -14.12
C ILE A 70 -28.32 17.12 -13.36
N GLU A 71 -28.07 17.52 -12.10
CA GLU A 71 -29.03 18.21 -11.24
C GLU A 71 -29.52 19.55 -11.84
N ASN A 72 -28.60 20.29 -12.44
CA ASN A 72 -28.90 21.57 -13.07
C ASN A 72 -29.47 21.46 -14.50
N GLU A 73 -29.82 20.26 -14.94
CA GLU A 73 -30.36 20.01 -16.29
C GLU A 73 -29.46 20.56 -17.44
N MET A 74 -28.16 20.68 -17.18
CA MET A 74 -27.17 21.24 -18.13
C MET A 74 -26.73 20.22 -19.18
N VAL A 75 -27.35 19.03 -19.23
CA VAL A 75 -26.93 17.89 -20.05
C VAL A 75 -28.11 17.25 -20.76
N SER A 76 -27.86 16.74 -21.97
CA SER A 76 -28.86 15.94 -22.68
C SER A 76 -29.09 14.59 -21.97
N HIS A 77 -30.20 13.92 -22.29
CA HIS A 77 -30.49 12.59 -21.74
C HIS A 77 -29.33 11.59 -21.97
N GLU A 78 -28.74 11.59 -23.15
CA GLU A 78 -27.61 10.71 -23.49
C GLU A 78 -26.35 11.03 -22.66
N GLN A 79 -26.04 12.31 -22.49
CA GLN A 79 -24.94 12.76 -21.63
C GLN A 79 -25.20 12.44 -20.17
N GLY A 80 -26.46 12.53 -19.71
CA GLY A 80 -26.84 12.13 -18.34
C GLY A 80 -26.57 10.65 -18.05
N ILE A 81 -26.86 9.77 -19.02
CA ILE A 81 -26.52 8.34 -18.91
C ILE A 81 -24.99 8.16 -18.83
N HIS A 82 -24.24 8.83 -19.69
CA HIS A 82 -22.77 8.77 -19.64
C HIS A 82 -22.23 9.23 -18.30
N PHE A 83 -22.72 10.36 -17.78
CA PHE A 83 -22.28 10.88 -16.46
C PHE A 83 -22.67 9.96 -15.30
N ALA A 84 -23.83 9.31 -15.36
CA ALA A 84 -24.20 8.30 -14.40
C ALA A 84 -23.23 7.10 -14.39
N HIS A 85 -22.74 6.66 -15.55
CA HIS A 85 -21.70 5.65 -15.67
C HIS A 85 -20.37 6.13 -15.08
N GLU A 86 -19.97 7.37 -15.33
CA GLU A 86 -18.75 7.94 -14.75
C GLU A 86 -18.84 8.08 -13.22
N ILE A 87 -19.98 8.49 -12.69
CA ILE A 87 -20.24 8.52 -11.24
C ILE A 87 -20.07 7.11 -10.65
N LYS A 88 -20.70 6.11 -11.26
CA LYS A 88 -20.59 4.71 -10.80
C LYS A 88 -19.13 4.24 -10.81
N ARG A 89 -18.39 4.47 -11.90
CA ARG A 89 -16.98 4.07 -12.03
C ARG A 89 -16.09 4.71 -10.96
N ASN A 90 -16.28 6.02 -10.71
CA ASN A 90 -15.51 6.73 -9.68
C ASN A 90 -15.90 6.28 -8.26
N SER A 91 -17.15 5.94 -8.03
CA SER A 91 -17.62 5.37 -6.74
C SER A 91 -17.01 3.99 -6.48
N GLU A 92 -16.97 3.12 -7.47
CA GLU A 92 -16.31 1.80 -7.37
C GLU A 92 -14.81 1.94 -7.09
N ARG A 93 -14.15 2.90 -7.74
CA ARG A 93 -12.74 3.23 -7.46
C ARG A 93 -12.54 3.70 -6.03
N LEU A 94 -13.42 4.56 -5.53
CA LEU A 94 -13.37 5.09 -4.17
C LEU A 94 -13.54 3.97 -3.13
N LEU A 95 -14.49 3.07 -3.35
CA LEU A 95 -14.69 1.90 -2.48
C LEU A 95 -13.46 0.98 -2.46
N SER A 96 -12.82 0.76 -3.60
CA SER A 96 -11.58 -0.03 -3.66
C SER A 96 -10.47 0.62 -2.82
N LEU A 97 -10.25 1.94 -2.95
CA LEU A 97 -9.26 2.67 -2.16
C LEU A 97 -9.54 2.60 -0.65
N ILE A 98 -10.81 2.73 -0.25
CA ILE A 98 -11.19 2.61 1.17
C ILE A 98 -10.87 1.21 1.69
N ASN A 99 -11.18 0.16 0.94
CA ASN A 99 -10.89 -1.21 1.33
C ASN A 99 -9.37 -1.46 1.44
N ASP A 100 -8.57 -0.90 0.54
CA ASP A 100 -7.11 -1.00 0.59
C ASP A 100 -6.54 -0.31 1.84
N ILE A 101 -7.09 0.85 2.23
CA ILE A 101 -6.70 1.57 3.45
C ILE A 101 -7.07 0.77 4.71
N ILE A 102 -8.27 0.19 4.76
CA ILE A 102 -8.71 -0.65 5.88
C ILE A 102 -7.77 -1.85 6.03
N ARG A 103 -7.46 -2.55 4.93
CA ARG A 103 -6.52 -3.68 4.94
C ARG A 103 -5.13 -3.29 5.42
N LEU A 104 -4.61 -2.15 4.96
CA LEU A 104 -3.32 -1.65 5.41
C LEU A 104 -3.34 -1.37 6.93
N SER A 105 -4.42 -0.76 7.43
CA SER A 105 -4.60 -0.52 8.86
C SER A 105 -4.66 -1.83 9.68
N GLU A 106 -5.32 -2.86 9.16
CA GLU A 106 -5.36 -4.18 9.80
C GLU A 106 -4.00 -4.86 9.84
N LEU A 107 -3.17 -4.68 8.80
CA LEU A 107 -1.81 -5.20 8.78
C LEU A 107 -0.92 -4.54 9.82
N ASP A 108 -1.08 -3.23 10.03
CA ASP A 108 -0.31 -2.47 11.03
C ASP A 108 -0.71 -2.81 12.48
N HIS A 109 -1.99 -3.17 12.73
CA HIS A 109 -2.53 -3.42 14.07
C HIS A 109 -2.67 -4.89 14.42
N SER A 110 -2.30 -5.82 13.53
CA SER A 110 -2.54 -7.24 13.78
C SER A 110 -1.60 -7.81 14.86
N GLU A 111 -1.98 -7.63 16.11
CA GLU A 111 -1.57 -8.49 17.24
C GLU A 111 -2.26 -9.87 17.19
N MET A 112 -3.19 -10.08 16.25
CA MET A 112 -3.84 -11.39 16.11
C MET A 112 -2.82 -12.43 15.67
N PRO A 113 -2.86 -13.63 16.29
CA PRO A 113 -1.97 -14.73 15.93
C PRO A 113 -2.25 -15.09 14.46
N ARG A 114 -1.36 -14.65 13.57
CA ARG A 114 -1.43 -14.98 12.14
C ARG A 114 -1.24 -16.48 12.02
N GLN A 115 -2.20 -17.17 11.41
CA GLN A 115 -2.07 -18.58 11.14
C GLN A 115 -1.01 -18.80 10.06
N TYR A 116 0.16 -19.28 10.49
CA TYR A 116 1.22 -19.71 9.57
C TYR A 116 1.12 -21.22 9.38
N GLU A 117 1.05 -21.65 8.13
CA GLU A 117 1.03 -23.06 7.75
C GLU A 117 2.11 -23.38 6.72
N ASN A 118 2.48 -24.66 6.62
CA ASN A 118 3.41 -25.12 5.61
C ASN A 118 2.60 -25.51 4.36
N PHE A 119 3.00 -24.99 3.20
CA PHE A 119 2.35 -25.31 1.93
C PHE A 119 3.35 -25.14 0.78
N ASP A 120 3.02 -25.75 -0.37
CA ASP A 120 3.78 -25.58 -1.59
C ASP A 120 3.36 -24.26 -2.26
N LEU A 121 4.31 -23.32 -2.33
CA LEU A 121 4.09 -22.01 -2.96
C LEU A 121 3.78 -22.16 -4.46
N TYR A 122 4.40 -23.12 -5.15
CA TYR A 122 4.17 -23.30 -6.58
C TYR A 122 2.73 -23.72 -6.88
N GLU A 123 2.21 -24.72 -6.18
CA GLU A 123 0.82 -25.14 -6.35
C GLU A 123 -0.14 -24.03 -5.94
N PHE A 124 0.17 -23.32 -4.88
CA PHE A 124 -0.66 -22.19 -4.43
C PHE A 124 -0.70 -21.04 -5.45
N VAL A 125 0.45 -20.66 -6.04
CA VAL A 125 0.52 -19.66 -7.12
C VAL A 125 -0.25 -20.12 -8.35
N LYS A 126 -0.20 -21.41 -8.68
CA LYS A 126 -0.95 -21.99 -9.79
C LYS A 126 -2.46 -21.82 -9.60
N ASP A 127 -3.00 -22.15 -8.42
CA ASP A 127 -4.41 -21.97 -8.09
C ASP A 127 -4.84 -20.49 -8.20
N CYS A 128 -4.00 -19.56 -7.70
CA CYS A 128 -4.24 -18.12 -7.84
C CYS A 128 -4.20 -17.69 -9.32
N ALA A 129 -3.23 -18.19 -10.08
CA ALA A 129 -3.05 -17.87 -11.49
C ALA A 129 -4.26 -18.28 -12.35
N GLU A 130 -4.84 -19.46 -12.10
CA GLU A 130 -6.02 -19.93 -12.82
C GLU A 130 -7.21 -18.98 -12.63
N SER A 131 -7.41 -18.44 -11.43
CA SER A 131 -8.48 -17.46 -11.16
C SER A 131 -8.24 -16.12 -11.87
N LEU A 132 -6.99 -15.68 -12.00
CA LEU A 132 -6.61 -14.41 -12.62
C LEU A 132 -6.52 -14.49 -14.15
N GLN A 133 -6.35 -15.69 -14.70
CA GLN A 133 -6.24 -15.92 -16.14
C GLN A 133 -7.46 -15.44 -16.91
N VAL A 134 -8.66 -15.56 -16.33
CA VAL A 134 -9.92 -15.09 -16.93
C VAL A 134 -9.88 -13.56 -17.15
N ASN A 135 -9.34 -12.80 -16.19
CA ASN A 135 -9.22 -11.35 -16.30
C ASN A 135 -8.16 -10.95 -17.34
N ALA A 136 -7.04 -11.63 -17.39
CA ALA A 136 -6.00 -11.41 -18.39
C ALA A 136 -6.52 -11.69 -19.82
N GLN A 137 -7.24 -12.79 -20.01
CA GLN A 137 -7.82 -13.14 -21.31
C GLN A 137 -8.82 -12.12 -21.82
N LYS A 138 -9.67 -11.55 -20.95
CA LYS A 138 -10.62 -10.47 -21.31
C LYS A 138 -9.91 -9.23 -21.87
N GLN A 139 -8.66 -9.01 -21.48
CA GLN A 139 -7.81 -7.90 -21.94
C GLN A 139 -6.83 -8.32 -23.05
N GLY A 140 -6.96 -9.53 -23.60
CA GLY A 140 -6.08 -10.04 -24.65
C GLY A 140 -4.65 -10.36 -24.20
N ILE A 141 -4.41 -10.43 -22.89
CA ILE A 141 -3.08 -10.65 -22.31
C ILE A 141 -2.81 -12.13 -22.15
N ARG A 142 -1.67 -12.59 -22.66
CA ARG A 142 -1.18 -13.95 -22.43
C ARG A 142 -0.56 -14.03 -21.06
N PHE A 143 -1.10 -14.89 -20.23
CA PHE A 143 -0.64 -15.12 -18.87
C PHE A 143 0.05 -16.50 -18.79
N SER A 144 1.28 -16.55 -18.30
CA SER A 144 2.00 -17.80 -18.08
C SER A 144 2.80 -17.71 -16.78
N TYR A 145 2.92 -18.85 -16.11
CA TYR A 145 3.75 -19.00 -14.91
C TYR A 145 4.69 -20.20 -15.07
N ARG A 146 5.85 -20.15 -14.43
CA ARG A 146 6.84 -21.23 -14.42
C ARG A 146 7.43 -21.32 -13.02
N GLY A 147 7.65 -22.54 -12.56
CA GLY A 147 8.22 -22.78 -11.25
C GLY A 147 8.40 -24.27 -10.97
N SER A 148 8.78 -24.57 -9.76
CA SER A 148 8.87 -25.92 -9.20
C SER A 148 8.41 -25.90 -7.76
N THR A 149 8.08 -27.06 -7.21
CA THR A 149 7.74 -27.29 -5.80
C THR A 149 8.65 -26.49 -4.86
N CYS A 150 8.06 -25.66 -4.03
CA CYS A 150 8.75 -24.83 -3.04
C CYS A 150 7.93 -24.79 -1.75
N MET A 151 8.34 -25.54 -0.75
CA MET A 151 7.68 -25.56 0.56
C MET A 151 8.05 -24.31 1.36
N ILE A 152 7.04 -23.54 1.76
CA ILE A 152 7.21 -22.37 2.61
C ILE A 152 6.31 -22.46 3.83
N ARG A 153 6.67 -21.71 4.88
CA ARG A 153 5.81 -21.45 6.03
C ARG A 153 5.31 -20.02 5.98
N GLY A 154 4.04 -19.84 5.71
CA GLY A 154 3.44 -18.51 5.51
C GLY A 154 1.96 -18.47 5.85
N ASN A 155 1.40 -17.28 5.80
CA ASN A 155 -0.05 -17.06 5.84
C ASN A 155 -0.57 -17.03 4.40
N LYS A 156 -1.42 -17.99 4.04
CA LYS A 156 -1.96 -18.14 2.68
C LYS A 156 -2.74 -16.93 2.20
N ASP A 157 -3.52 -16.30 3.08
CA ASP A 157 -4.35 -15.15 2.70
C ASP A 157 -3.48 -13.94 2.33
N MET A 158 -2.43 -13.68 3.10
CA MET A 158 -1.47 -12.61 2.79
C MET A 158 -0.70 -12.87 1.49
N ILE A 159 -0.32 -14.14 1.23
CA ILE A 159 0.38 -14.51 0.00
C ILE A 159 -0.56 -14.43 -1.20
N ARG A 160 -1.82 -14.82 -1.05
CA ARG A 160 -2.85 -14.65 -2.10
C ARG A 160 -2.99 -13.17 -2.45
N GLU A 161 -3.14 -12.33 -1.46
CA GLU A 161 -3.27 -10.88 -1.66
C GLU A 161 -2.05 -10.28 -2.36
N LEU A 162 -0.84 -10.71 -1.98
CA LEU A 162 0.40 -10.31 -2.65
C LEU A 162 0.38 -10.71 -4.13
N ILE A 163 0.01 -11.97 -4.45
CA ILE A 163 -0.05 -12.47 -5.82
C ILE A 163 -1.11 -11.70 -6.62
N ASP A 164 -2.31 -11.53 -6.06
CA ASP A 164 -3.41 -10.83 -6.70
C ASP A 164 -3.02 -9.38 -7.03
N ASN A 165 -2.41 -8.65 -6.10
CA ASN A 165 -1.94 -7.30 -6.30
C ASN A 165 -0.85 -7.20 -7.38
N LEU A 166 0.15 -8.10 -7.36
CA LEU A 166 1.22 -8.11 -8.35
C LEU A 166 0.71 -8.45 -9.75
N VAL A 167 -0.16 -9.45 -9.88
CA VAL A 167 -0.70 -9.88 -11.16
C VAL A 167 -1.69 -8.85 -11.71
N GLN A 168 -2.57 -8.28 -10.89
CA GLN A 168 -3.49 -7.21 -11.32
C GLN A 168 -2.72 -5.98 -11.79
N ASN A 169 -1.64 -5.60 -11.10
CA ASN A 169 -0.77 -4.52 -11.54
C ASN A 169 -0.10 -4.86 -12.88
N ALA A 170 0.40 -6.08 -13.05
CA ALA A 170 1.00 -6.52 -14.30
C ALA A 170 -0.02 -6.50 -15.47
N ILE A 171 -1.27 -6.90 -15.23
CA ILE A 171 -2.35 -6.83 -16.21
C ILE A 171 -2.67 -5.38 -16.55
N ARG A 172 -2.85 -4.53 -15.53
CA ARG A 172 -3.25 -3.12 -15.69
C ARG A 172 -2.22 -2.28 -16.43
N TYR A 173 -0.94 -2.51 -16.18
CA TYR A 173 0.16 -1.74 -16.76
C TYR A 173 0.87 -2.48 -17.91
N ASN A 174 0.27 -3.55 -18.40
CA ASN A 174 0.79 -4.25 -19.56
C ASN A 174 0.83 -3.34 -20.78
N LYS A 175 1.92 -3.41 -21.53
CA LYS A 175 2.05 -2.72 -22.81
C LYS A 175 1.76 -3.74 -23.92
N GLU A 176 1.03 -3.31 -24.93
CA GLU A 176 0.83 -4.09 -26.14
C GLU A 176 2.20 -4.42 -26.77
N GLY A 177 2.50 -5.71 -26.91
CA GLY A 177 3.74 -6.22 -27.53
C GLY A 177 4.19 -7.51 -26.91
#